data_858f2a4d859b4d15198b7c56cdf9398a
#
_entry.id   858f2a4d859b4d15198b7c56cdf9398a
#
_cell.length_a   1.000
_cell.length_b   1.000
_cell.length_c   1.000
_cell.angle_alpha   90.00
_cell.angle_beta   90.00
_cell.angle_gamma   90.00
#
_symmetry.space_group_name_H-M   'P 1'
#
loop_
_entity.id
_entity.type
_entity.pdbx_description
1 polymer ?
#
loop_
_entity_poly.entity_id
_entity_poly.type
_entity_poly.pdbx_seq_one_letter_code
_entity_poly.pdbx_strand_id
1 'polypeptide(L)'
;MGDVEVGCVVKIKSGALFLASRDGHLEPEPLLSRNTDLSRMFWTYGLRGRPVRVIAEVVGDIIDASSVGGGTFDLGSATFDITRVVTGQMDAYIEPGPRVVADVPGMRALFERLGNGTVLNNSPYDLAAAKLICERAGAVITDAYGRPLDDRPLLGSGVEFQMSCVAVANAELHAQVIREIDAGIERLARAVERGEYAA
;
A
#
# COMPACT_ATOMS: atom_id res chain seq x y z
N MET A 1 7.99 -5.14 12.87
CA MET A 1 7.16 -3.96 13.24
C MET A 1 6.18 -4.24 14.37
N GLY A 2 6.07 -5.48 14.81
CA GLY A 2 5.20 -5.86 15.94
C GLY A 2 5.51 -5.16 17.27
N ASP A 3 6.73 -4.66 17.45
CA ASP A 3 7.20 -4.04 18.72
C ASP A 3 7.12 -2.51 18.73
N VAL A 4 6.41 -1.89 17.78
CA VAL A 4 6.19 -0.43 17.81
C VAL A 4 5.26 -0.09 18.98
N GLU A 5 5.77 0.69 19.93
CA GLU A 5 5.02 1.09 21.14
C GLU A 5 4.18 2.35 20.91
N VAL A 6 4.72 3.29 20.14
CA VAL A 6 4.05 4.55 19.82
C VAL A 6 4.28 4.88 18.34
N GLY A 7 3.21 5.20 17.62
CA GLY A 7 3.23 5.69 16.25
C GLY A 7 2.69 7.11 16.18
N CYS A 8 3.45 8.00 15.56
CA CYS A 8 3.07 9.40 15.40
C CYS A 8 3.26 9.85 13.94
N VAL A 9 2.23 10.45 13.37
CA VAL A 9 2.27 11.09 12.05
C VAL A 9 1.75 12.52 12.17
N VAL A 10 2.56 13.48 11.75
CA VAL A 10 2.19 14.90 11.78
C VAL A 10 2.03 15.43 10.36
N LYS A 11 0.88 15.99 10.07
CA LYS A 11 0.63 16.74 8.84
C LYS A 11 1.22 18.15 8.98
N ILE A 12 2.41 18.37 8.47
CA ILE A 12 3.19 19.59 8.69
C ILE A 12 2.39 20.87 8.42
N LYS A 13 1.66 20.93 7.31
CA LYS A 13 0.99 22.16 6.86
C LYS A 13 -0.20 22.59 7.75
N SER A 14 -0.90 21.64 8.36
CA SER A 14 -2.07 21.90 9.20
C SER A 14 -1.83 21.68 10.68
N GLY A 15 -0.70 21.06 11.06
CA GLY A 15 -0.43 20.62 12.42
C GLY A 15 -1.29 19.43 12.89
N ALA A 16 -2.11 18.85 12.01
CA ALA A 16 -2.93 17.70 12.38
C ALA A 16 -2.04 16.52 12.80
N LEU A 17 -2.33 15.97 13.95
CA LEU A 17 -1.62 14.86 14.57
C LEU A 17 -2.43 13.57 14.45
N PHE A 18 -1.74 12.49 14.13
CA PHE A 18 -2.21 11.11 14.26
C PHE A 18 -1.27 10.42 15.23
N LEU A 19 -1.81 9.91 16.31
CA LEU A 19 -1.05 9.29 17.39
C LEU A 19 -1.74 8.01 17.81
N ALA A 20 -0.99 6.94 17.91
CA ALA A 20 -1.46 5.70 18.51
C ALA A 20 -0.40 5.12 19.42
N SER A 21 -0.83 4.47 20.49
CA SER A 21 0.05 3.69 21.36
C SER A 21 -0.50 2.29 21.57
N ARG A 22 0.40 1.40 21.90
CA ARG A 22 0.06 -0.02 22.13
C ARG A 22 -0.88 -0.20 23.32
N ASP A 23 -0.80 0.65 24.34
CA ASP A 23 -1.64 0.64 25.54
C ASP A 23 -3.07 1.15 25.31
N GLY A 24 -3.40 1.62 24.13
CA GLY A 24 -4.78 1.92 23.74
C GLY A 24 -5.07 3.35 23.32
N HIS A 25 -4.14 4.27 23.42
CA HIS A 25 -4.36 5.63 22.94
C HIS A 25 -4.48 5.68 21.41
N LEU A 26 -5.44 6.43 20.91
CA LEU A 26 -5.63 6.69 19.48
C LEU A 26 -6.21 8.10 19.29
N GLU A 27 -5.55 8.90 18.46
CA GLU A 27 -5.98 10.23 18.07
C GLU A 27 -5.66 10.45 16.57
N PRO A 28 -6.58 11.03 15.78
CA PRO A 28 -7.98 11.37 16.12
C PRO A 28 -8.87 10.13 16.23
N GLU A 29 -10.10 10.31 16.71
CA GLU A 29 -11.13 9.27 16.65
C GLU A 29 -11.26 8.73 15.22
N PRO A 30 -11.18 7.43 14.98
CA PRO A 30 -11.21 6.87 13.64
C PRO A 30 -12.60 6.96 13.01
N LEU A 31 -12.64 7.24 11.71
CA LEU A 31 -13.85 7.30 10.91
C LEU A 31 -13.73 6.36 9.71
N LEU A 32 -13.54 5.06 9.97
CA LEU A 32 -13.34 4.10 8.90
C LEU A 32 -14.54 4.00 7.97
N SER A 33 -14.27 3.93 6.67
CA SER A 33 -15.28 3.66 5.66
C SER A 33 -15.94 2.29 5.87
N ARG A 34 -17.25 2.21 5.60
CA ARG A 34 -18.02 0.97 5.60
C ARG A 34 -18.23 0.40 4.19
N ASN A 35 -17.59 1.00 3.19
CA ASN A 35 -17.68 0.53 1.82
C ASN A 35 -17.05 -0.87 1.69
N THR A 36 -17.79 -1.80 1.10
CA THR A 36 -17.34 -3.17 0.79
C THR A 36 -17.38 -3.48 -0.70
N ASP A 37 -17.63 -2.47 -1.54
CA ASP A 37 -17.79 -2.61 -2.99
C ASP A 37 -16.61 -1.94 -3.72
N LEU A 38 -15.80 -2.73 -4.44
CA LEU A 38 -14.68 -2.24 -5.24
C LEU A 38 -15.09 -1.17 -6.24
N SER A 39 -16.29 -1.25 -6.81
CA SER A 39 -16.79 -0.29 -7.81
C SER A 39 -17.02 1.11 -7.24
N ARG A 40 -17.08 1.22 -5.91
CA ARG A 40 -17.27 2.47 -5.17
C ARG A 40 -16.06 2.87 -4.35
N MET A 41 -14.95 2.17 -4.51
CA MET A 41 -13.74 2.38 -3.72
C MET A 41 -13.01 3.66 -4.12
N PHE A 42 -12.77 4.54 -3.16
CA PHE A 42 -11.81 5.66 -3.26
C PHE A 42 -10.49 5.22 -2.65
N TRP A 43 -9.42 5.23 -3.41
CA TRP A 43 -8.16 4.64 -2.97
C TRP A 43 -6.93 5.31 -3.53
N THR A 44 -5.80 5.06 -2.88
CA THR A 44 -4.51 5.62 -3.25
C THR A 44 -3.50 4.51 -3.54
N TYR A 45 -2.50 4.82 -4.37
CA TYR A 45 -1.37 3.94 -4.63
C TYR A 45 -0.09 4.74 -4.88
N GLY A 46 1.07 4.12 -4.66
CA GLY A 46 2.35 4.77 -4.88
C GLY A 46 2.85 4.56 -6.30
N LEU A 47 3.13 5.66 -7.03
CA LEU A 47 3.70 5.61 -8.39
C LEU A 47 5.13 6.12 -8.46
N ARG A 48 5.57 6.95 -7.52
CA ARG A 48 6.88 7.60 -7.60
C ARG A 48 8.02 6.58 -7.69
N GLY A 49 8.80 6.64 -8.78
CA GLY A 49 9.93 5.74 -9.03
C GLY A 49 9.55 4.31 -9.41
N ARG A 50 8.27 4.07 -9.71
CA ARG A 50 7.76 2.74 -10.12
C ARG A 50 7.35 2.74 -11.58
N PRO A 51 7.52 1.60 -12.30
CA PRO A 51 7.08 1.48 -13.69
C PRO A 51 5.55 1.48 -13.76
N VAL A 52 4.96 2.62 -14.16
CA VAL A 52 3.52 2.82 -14.15
C VAL A 52 2.75 1.77 -14.94
N ARG A 53 3.29 1.32 -16.09
CA ARG A 53 2.63 0.27 -16.91
C ARG A 53 2.58 -1.07 -16.20
N VAL A 54 3.65 -1.42 -15.47
CA VAL A 54 3.71 -2.65 -14.67
C VAL A 54 2.74 -2.57 -13.50
N ILE A 55 2.72 -1.46 -12.78
CA ILE A 55 1.77 -1.26 -11.68
C ILE A 55 0.33 -1.29 -12.20
N ALA A 56 0.05 -0.63 -13.33
CA ALA A 56 -1.27 -0.64 -13.96
C ALA A 56 -1.71 -2.05 -14.39
N GLU A 57 -0.79 -2.91 -14.86
CA GLU A 57 -1.12 -4.30 -15.17
C GLU A 57 -1.58 -5.08 -13.93
N VAL A 58 -0.98 -4.77 -12.77
CA VAL A 58 -1.33 -5.45 -11.51
C VAL A 58 -2.64 -4.94 -10.93
N VAL A 59 -2.86 -3.62 -10.92
CA VAL A 59 -4.04 -3.01 -10.26
C VAL A 59 -5.08 -2.49 -11.26
N GLY A 60 -4.93 -2.81 -12.55
CA GLY A 60 -5.79 -2.29 -13.62
C GLY A 60 -7.27 -2.62 -13.42
N ASP A 61 -7.59 -3.85 -13.04
CA ASP A 61 -8.98 -4.25 -12.81
C ASP A 61 -9.60 -3.48 -11.63
N ILE A 62 -8.79 -3.13 -10.60
CA ILE A 62 -9.26 -2.29 -9.49
C ILE A 62 -9.51 -0.86 -9.99
N ILE A 63 -8.60 -0.31 -10.83
CA ILE A 63 -8.77 1.02 -11.44
C ILE A 63 -10.05 1.05 -12.26
N ASP A 64 -10.23 0.09 -13.15
CA ASP A 64 -11.39 0.03 -14.05
C ASP A 64 -12.70 -0.15 -13.26
N ALA A 65 -12.73 -1.04 -12.27
CA ALA A 65 -13.89 -1.25 -11.41
C ALA A 65 -14.30 0.02 -10.66
N SER A 66 -13.33 0.79 -10.13
CA SER A 66 -13.59 2.00 -9.34
C SER A 66 -13.68 3.30 -10.16
N SER A 67 -13.61 3.21 -11.49
CA SER A 67 -13.45 4.38 -12.37
C SER A 67 -14.66 5.33 -12.42
N VAL A 68 -15.85 4.85 -12.11
CA VAL A 68 -17.10 5.64 -12.19
C VAL A 68 -17.70 5.92 -10.82
N GLY A 69 -17.81 4.91 -9.96
CA GLY A 69 -18.44 5.04 -8.65
C GLY A 69 -17.48 5.40 -7.52
N GLY A 70 -16.20 5.22 -7.74
CA GLY A 70 -15.09 5.50 -6.83
C GLY A 70 -14.06 6.44 -7.44
N GLY A 71 -12.78 6.20 -7.13
CA GLY A 71 -11.68 6.98 -7.70
C GLY A 71 -10.32 6.53 -7.22
N THR A 72 -9.31 6.75 -8.08
CA THR A 72 -7.92 6.35 -7.84
C THR A 72 -7.03 7.58 -7.79
N PHE A 73 -6.14 7.67 -6.79
CA PHE A 73 -5.30 8.83 -6.54
C PHE A 73 -3.85 8.44 -6.23
N ASP A 74 -2.92 9.33 -6.52
CA ASP A 74 -1.54 9.30 -6.01
C ASP A 74 -1.29 10.58 -5.19
N LEU A 75 -1.19 10.44 -3.87
CA LEU A 75 -0.91 11.57 -2.97
C LEU A 75 0.58 11.66 -2.62
N GLY A 76 1.36 10.65 -2.98
CA GLY A 76 2.82 10.67 -2.95
C GLY A 76 3.47 10.39 -1.59
N SER A 77 2.73 9.89 -0.59
CA SER A 77 3.28 9.52 0.71
C SER A 77 2.47 8.40 1.36
N ALA A 78 3.05 7.20 1.46
CA ALA A 78 2.41 6.03 2.06
C ALA A 78 1.82 6.33 3.45
N THR A 79 2.62 6.94 4.32
CA THR A 79 2.18 7.32 5.68
C THR A 79 0.98 8.25 5.65
N PHE A 80 1.00 9.27 4.78
CA PHE A 80 -0.12 10.20 4.64
C PHE A 80 -1.36 9.49 4.07
N ASP A 81 -1.18 8.67 3.04
CA ASP A 81 -2.26 7.94 2.37
C ASP A 81 -2.99 7.01 3.35
N ILE A 82 -2.25 6.27 4.18
CA ILE A 82 -2.82 5.39 5.21
C ILE A 82 -3.62 6.20 6.24
N THR A 83 -3.16 7.41 6.61
CA THR A 83 -3.98 8.26 7.51
C THR A 83 -5.31 8.69 6.90
N ARG A 84 -5.44 8.73 5.56
CA ARG A 84 -6.71 9.00 4.87
C ARG A 84 -7.69 7.83 4.98
N VAL A 85 -7.18 6.61 5.07
CA VAL A 85 -8.01 5.44 5.38
C VAL A 85 -8.58 5.56 6.79
N VAL A 86 -7.75 5.90 7.76
CA VAL A 86 -8.16 6.07 9.17
C VAL A 86 -9.23 7.17 9.35
N THR A 87 -9.18 8.21 8.53
CA THR A 87 -10.17 9.32 8.57
C THR A 87 -11.37 9.11 7.63
N GLY A 88 -11.49 7.97 6.94
CA GLY A 88 -12.59 7.65 6.03
C GLY A 88 -12.64 8.48 4.75
N GLN A 89 -11.56 9.19 4.43
CA GLN A 89 -11.43 9.93 3.17
C GLN A 89 -11.06 9.02 1.99
N MET A 90 -10.41 7.91 2.30
CA MET A 90 -10.08 6.83 1.37
C MET A 90 -10.51 5.49 1.96
N ASP A 91 -10.85 4.55 1.11
CA ASP A 91 -11.16 3.18 1.50
C ASP A 91 -9.90 2.32 1.60
N ALA A 92 -8.87 2.62 0.77
CA ALA A 92 -7.65 1.82 0.71
C ALA A 92 -6.40 2.62 0.31
N TYR A 93 -5.24 2.08 0.71
CA TYR A 93 -3.91 2.35 0.15
C TYR A 93 -3.31 1.03 -0.34
N ILE A 94 -2.79 0.99 -1.57
CA ILE A 94 -2.29 -0.22 -2.22
C ILE A 94 -0.88 0.02 -2.78
N GLU A 95 0.11 -0.75 -2.34
CA GLU A 95 1.49 -0.72 -2.84
C GLU A 95 2.00 -2.14 -3.11
N PRO A 96 1.85 -2.67 -4.34
CA PRO A 96 2.26 -4.02 -4.69
C PRO A 96 3.71 -4.11 -5.17
N GLY A 97 4.43 -3.01 -5.38
CA GLY A 97 5.73 -2.96 -6.04
C GLY A 97 6.77 -3.97 -5.54
N PRO A 98 7.03 -4.11 -4.24
CA PRO A 98 7.96 -5.12 -3.73
C PRO A 98 7.56 -6.55 -4.07
N ARG A 99 6.27 -6.88 -4.08
CA ARG A 99 5.77 -8.17 -4.52
C ARG A 99 6.00 -8.39 -6.01
N VAL A 100 5.77 -7.38 -6.85
CA VAL A 100 6.08 -7.43 -8.29
C VAL A 100 7.55 -7.76 -8.52
N VAL A 101 8.46 -7.09 -7.78
CA VAL A 101 9.90 -7.33 -7.89
C VAL A 101 10.30 -8.74 -7.42
N ALA A 102 9.61 -9.28 -6.43
CA ALA A 102 9.88 -10.61 -5.88
C ALA A 102 9.35 -11.74 -6.76
N ASP A 103 8.13 -11.60 -7.28
CA ASP A 103 7.40 -12.72 -7.91
C ASP A 103 7.54 -12.75 -9.44
N VAL A 104 7.86 -11.60 -10.08
CA VAL A 104 7.87 -11.53 -11.54
C VAL A 104 9.29 -11.33 -12.07
N PRO A 105 9.86 -12.31 -12.81
CA PRO A 105 11.22 -12.24 -13.33
C PRO A 105 11.45 -10.97 -14.18
N GLY A 106 12.65 -10.37 -14.05
CA GLY A 106 13.06 -9.20 -14.82
C GLY A 106 12.52 -7.86 -14.30
N MET A 107 11.53 -7.85 -13.41
CA MET A 107 10.92 -6.60 -12.94
C MET A 107 11.90 -5.75 -12.12
N ARG A 108 12.82 -6.36 -11.39
CA ARG A 108 13.83 -5.62 -10.62
C ARG A 108 14.61 -4.63 -11.49
N ALA A 109 15.11 -5.06 -12.64
CA ALA A 109 15.89 -4.21 -13.54
C ALA A 109 15.07 -3.03 -14.07
N LEU A 110 13.78 -3.23 -14.31
CA LEU A 110 12.86 -2.18 -14.73
C LEU A 110 12.62 -1.14 -13.63
N PHE A 111 12.44 -1.58 -12.38
CA PHE A 111 12.31 -0.69 -11.23
C PHE A 111 13.60 0.11 -10.97
N GLU A 112 14.77 -0.54 -11.02
CA GLU A 112 16.07 0.11 -10.87
C GLU A 112 16.31 1.18 -11.96
N ARG A 113 15.96 0.89 -13.21
CA ARG A 113 16.10 1.84 -14.33
C ARG A 113 15.28 3.12 -14.09
N LEU A 114 14.05 3.00 -13.61
CA LEU A 114 13.19 4.15 -13.33
C LEU A 114 13.53 4.86 -12.01
N GLY A 115 14.09 4.13 -11.07
CA GLY A 115 14.53 4.64 -9.78
C GLY A 115 15.96 5.20 -9.76
N ASN A 116 16.54 5.57 -10.93
CA ASN A 116 17.91 6.08 -11.02
C ASN A 116 18.98 5.11 -10.47
N GLY A 117 18.86 3.84 -10.78
CA GLY A 117 19.81 2.80 -10.35
C GLY A 117 19.45 2.15 -9.01
N THR A 118 18.30 2.47 -8.44
CA THR A 118 17.79 1.82 -7.21
C THR A 118 16.30 1.50 -7.33
N VAL A 119 15.83 0.54 -6.55
CA VAL A 119 14.40 0.27 -6.40
C VAL A 119 13.82 1.24 -5.36
N LEU A 120 12.75 1.93 -5.70
CA LEU A 120 12.08 2.91 -4.83
C LEU A 120 10.69 2.40 -4.42
N ASN A 121 10.62 1.63 -3.34
CA ASN A 121 9.38 1.16 -2.71
C ASN A 121 9.33 1.61 -1.24
N ASN A 122 8.30 1.21 -0.50
CA ASN A 122 8.18 1.56 0.91
C ASN A 122 9.26 0.86 1.74
N SER A 123 9.93 1.62 2.56
CA SER A 123 10.85 1.16 3.61
C SER A 123 10.15 1.06 4.96
N PRO A 124 10.72 0.40 5.98
CA PRO A 124 10.12 0.27 7.31
C PRO A 124 9.67 1.60 7.92
N TYR A 125 10.47 2.65 7.78
CA TYR A 125 10.16 3.98 8.33
C TYR A 125 8.96 4.67 7.65
N ASP A 126 8.59 4.27 6.43
CA ASP A 126 7.40 4.79 5.74
C ASP A 126 6.12 4.21 6.32
N LEU A 127 6.17 3.04 6.95
CA LEU A 127 5.00 2.28 7.34
C LEU A 127 4.83 2.12 8.86
N ALA A 128 5.91 2.12 9.63
CA ALA A 128 5.89 1.70 11.04
C ALA A 128 4.87 2.46 11.91
N ALA A 129 4.86 3.79 11.85
CA ALA A 129 3.91 4.59 12.61
C ALA A 129 2.48 4.42 12.07
N ALA A 130 2.31 4.46 10.74
CA ALA A 130 1.02 4.33 10.10
C ALA A 130 0.40 2.94 10.32
N LYS A 131 1.24 1.87 10.40
CA LYS A 131 0.79 0.52 10.74
C LYS A 131 0.10 0.49 12.11
N LEU A 132 0.77 0.97 13.15
CA LEU A 132 0.19 0.98 14.50
C LEU A 132 -1.10 1.82 14.55
N ILE A 133 -1.11 3.00 13.92
CA ILE A 133 -2.29 3.86 13.86
C ILE A 133 -3.45 3.15 13.15
N CYS A 134 -3.18 2.50 12.02
CA CYS A 134 -4.16 1.77 11.21
C CYS A 134 -4.79 0.62 12.01
N GLU A 135 -3.96 -0.20 12.68
CA GLU A 135 -4.39 -1.32 13.50
C GLU A 135 -5.22 -0.86 14.71
N ARG A 136 -4.76 0.19 15.40
CA ARG A 136 -5.51 0.76 16.53
C ARG A 136 -6.84 1.37 16.11
N ALA A 137 -6.94 1.87 14.89
CA ALA A 137 -8.19 2.33 14.30
C ALA A 137 -9.17 1.20 13.94
N GLY A 138 -8.71 -0.06 13.91
CA GLY A 138 -9.51 -1.21 13.51
C GLY A 138 -9.54 -1.45 12.00
N ALA A 139 -8.71 -0.76 11.22
CA ALA A 139 -8.49 -1.05 9.80
C ALA A 139 -7.55 -2.25 9.63
N VAL A 140 -7.55 -2.82 8.42
CA VAL A 140 -6.68 -3.96 8.08
C VAL A 140 -5.45 -3.44 7.34
N ILE A 141 -4.25 -3.84 7.78
CA ILE A 141 -3.00 -3.53 7.10
C ILE A 141 -2.12 -4.78 7.01
N THR A 142 -1.68 -5.09 5.79
CA THR A 142 -0.88 -6.29 5.47
C THR A 142 0.16 -5.98 4.40
N ASP A 143 1.01 -6.95 4.08
CA ASP A 143 1.72 -6.95 2.80
C ASP A 143 0.76 -7.27 1.64
N ALA A 144 1.23 -7.19 0.39
CA ALA A 144 0.41 -7.48 -0.78
C ALA A 144 0.10 -8.98 -0.99
N TYR A 145 0.58 -9.86 -0.10
CA TYR A 145 0.15 -11.26 -0.02
C TYR A 145 -0.95 -11.48 1.02
N GLY A 146 -1.39 -10.42 1.71
CA GLY A 146 -2.35 -10.51 2.80
C GLY A 146 -1.74 -10.97 4.14
N ARG A 147 -0.40 -10.94 4.30
CA ARG A 147 0.29 -11.37 5.52
C ARG A 147 0.55 -10.18 6.45
N PRO A 148 0.46 -10.35 7.78
CA PRO A 148 0.79 -9.30 8.74
C PRO A 148 2.22 -8.77 8.56
N LEU A 149 2.43 -7.50 8.91
CA LEU A 149 3.74 -6.84 8.87
C LEU A 149 4.54 -6.96 10.18
N ASP A 150 4.06 -7.74 11.15
CA ASP A 150 4.65 -7.84 12.50
C ASP A 150 6.10 -8.32 12.49
N ASP A 151 6.39 -9.35 11.70
CA ASP A 151 7.72 -9.95 11.59
C ASP A 151 8.69 -9.13 10.72
N ARG A 152 8.23 -8.01 10.14
CA ARG A 152 9.09 -7.16 9.34
C ARG A 152 9.99 -6.29 10.21
N PRO A 153 11.27 -6.09 9.82
CA PRO A 153 12.19 -5.25 10.59
C PRO A 153 11.68 -3.81 10.65
N LEU A 154 11.96 -3.12 11.75
CA LEU A 154 11.62 -1.72 11.94
C LEU A 154 12.61 -0.78 11.25
N LEU A 155 13.86 -1.19 11.15
CA LEU A 155 14.96 -0.41 10.60
C LEU A 155 15.54 -1.08 9.36
N GLY A 156 16.03 -0.26 8.44
CA GLY A 156 16.65 -0.68 7.20
C GLY A 156 16.21 0.21 6.03
N SER A 157 17.08 0.39 5.04
CA SER A 157 16.85 1.24 3.88
C SER A 157 17.26 0.60 2.53
N GLY A 158 17.86 -0.59 2.56
CA GLY A 158 18.19 -1.34 1.35
C GLY A 158 16.95 -1.98 0.71
N VAL A 159 17.11 -2.46 -0.52
CA VAL A 159 16.01 -3.11 -1.27
C VAL A 159 15.44 -4.32 -0.51
N GLU A 160 16.28 -5.02 0.25
CA GLU A 160 15.92 -6.17 1.08
C GLU A 160 14.97 -5.84 2.24
N PHE A 161 14.90 -4.56 2.64
CA PHE A 161 13.98 -4.08 3.68
C PHE A 161 12.68 -3.54 3.11
N GLN A 162 12.61 -3.34 1.80
CA GLN A 162 11.39 -2.82 1.17
C GLN A 162 10.24 -3.82 1.28
N MET A 163 9.05 -3.30 1.46
CA MET A 163 7.86 -4.11 1.65
C MET A 163 6.65 -3.55 0.92
N SER A 164 5.86 -4.44 0.38
CA SER A 164 4.52 -4.10 -0.12
C SER A 164 3.59 -3.78 1.05
N CYS A 165 2.54 -3.01 0.76
CA CYS A 165 1.58 -2.63 1.78
C CYS A 165 0.18 -2.50 1.17
N VAL A 166 -0.79 -3.09 1.84
CA VAL A 166 -2.22 -2.94 1.55
C VAL A 166 -2.93 -2.59 2.85
N ALA A 167 -3.38 -1.33 2.96
CA ALA A 167 -4.15 -0.85 4.09
C ALA A 167 -5.58 -0.54 3.64
N VAL A 168 -6.58 -1.14 4.28
CA VAL A 168 -7.99 -1.05 3.86
C VAL A 168 -8.90 -0.85 5.08
N ALA A 169 -9.96 -0.08 4.91
CA ALA A 169 -10.86 0.28 5.99
C ALA A 169 -11.56 -0.92 6.66
N ASN A 170 -11.73 -2.05 5.96
CA ASN A 170 -12.39 -3.25 6.51
C ASN A 170 -11.89 -4.54 5.83
N ALA A 171 -12.12 -5.67 6.50
CA ALA A 171 -11.62 -6.97 6.08
C ALA A 171 -12.27 -7.51 4.79
N GLU A 172 -13.55 -7.18 4.53
CA GLU A 172 -14.26 -7.65 3.35
C GLU A 172 -13.68 -7.04 2.08
N LEU A 173 -13.50 -5.72 2.07
CA LEU A 173 -12.87 -5.01 0.95
C LEU A 173 -11.39 -5.41 0.80
N HIS A 174 -10.67 -5.59 1.93
CA HIS A 174 -9.28 -6.04 1.91
C HIS A 174 -9.13 -7.39 1.19
N ALA A 175 -9.99 -8.37 1.50
CA ALA A 175 -9.95 -9.68 0.86
C ALA A 175 -10.21 -9.60 -0.66
N GLN A 176 -11.04 -8.66 -1.12
CA GLN A 176 -11.26 -8.41 -2.54
C GLN A 176 -10.02 -7.81 -3.19
N VAL A 177 -9.44 -6.77 -2.58
CA VAL A 177 -8.21 -6.12 -3.07
C VAL A 177 -7.06 -7.14 -3.21
N ILE A 178 -6.84 -8.02 -2.23
CA ILE A 178 -5.79 -9.04 -2.31
C ILE A 178 -6.03 -9.99 -3.49
N ARG A 179 -7.27 -10.46 -3.72
CA ARG A 179 -7.59 -11.32 -4.87
C ARG A 179 -7.31 -10.64 -6.21
N GLU A 180 -7.64 -9.36 -6.34
CA GLU A 180 -7.35 -8.61 -7.57
C GLU A 180 -5.84 -8.41 -7.78
N ILE A 181 -5.08 -8.18 -6.72
CA ILE A 181 -3.62 -8.13 -6.79
C ILE A 181 -3.05 -9.49 -7.23
N ASP A 182 -3.54 -10.60 -6.66
CA ASP A 182 -3.12 -11.96 -7.05
C ASP A 182 -3.33 -12.18 -8.55
N ALA A 183 -4.55 -11.91 -9.05
CA ALA A 183 -4.88 -12.02 -10.47
C ALA A 183 -4.01 -11.10 -11.35
N GLY A 184 -3.73 -9.88 -10.89
CA GLY A 184 -2.88 -8.93 -11.58
C GLY A 184 -1.41 -9.36 -11.68
N ILE A 185 -0.85 -9.94 -10.61
CA ILE A 185 0.50 -10.53 -10.62
C ILE A 185 0.59 -11.69 -11.63
N GLU A 186 -0.44 -12.55 -11.67
CA GLU A 186 -0.48 -13.65 -12.64
C GLU A 186 -0.58 -13.13 -14.09
N ARG A 187 -1.39 -12.08 -14.33
CA ARG A 187 -1.46 -11.44 -15.67
C ARG A 187 -0.11 -10.89 -16.09
N LEU A 188 0.53 -10.14 -15.20
CA LEU A 188 1.86 -9.58 -15.46
C LEU A 188 2.90 -10.66 -15.75
N ALA A 189 2.94 -11.75 -14.98
CA ALA A 189 3.84 -12.87 -15.21
C ALA A 189 3.66 -13.45 -16.62
N ARG A 190 2.41 -13.70 -17.01
CA ARG A 190 2.09 -14.18 -18.39
C ARG A 190 2.50 -13.17 -19.48
N ALA A 191 2.34 -11.88 -19.23
CA ALA A 191 2.74 -10.83 -20.19
C ALA A 191 4.27 -10.78 -20.35
N VAL A 192 5.02 -10.97 -19.27
CA VAL A 192 6.49 -11.10 -19.30
C VAL A 192 6.92 -12.32 -20.09
N GLU A 193 6.28 -13.48 -19.90
CA GLU A 193 6.56 -14.70 -20.67
C GLU A 193 6.31 -14.50 -22.18
N ARG A 194 5.36 -13.67 -22.56
CA ARG A 194 5.11 -13.30 -23.98
C ARG A 194 6.07 -12.23 -24.52
N GLY A 195 6.98 -11.71 -23.69
CA GLY A 195 7.94 -10.68 -24.08
C GLY A 195 7.37 -9.25 -24.17
N GLU A 196 6.21 -8.98 -23.59
CA GLU A 196 5.57 -7.66 -23.62
C GLU A 196 6.30 -6.63 -22.71
N TYR A 197 7.06 -7.11 -21.73
CA TYR A 197 7.86 -6.30 -20.80
C TYR A 197 9.33 -6.73 -20.89
N ALA A 198 10.01 -6.40 -21.99
CA ALA A 198 11.45 -6.59 -22.07
C ALA A 198 12.19 -5.60 -21.16
N ALA A 199 13.16 -6.10 -20.41
CA ALA A 199 14.02 -5.32 -19.52
C ALA A 199 14.95 -4.37 -20.30
#